data_a299758aea207dc9e309aa1bf59c042c
#
_entry.id   a299758aea207dc9e309aa1bf59c042c
#
_cell.length_a   1.000
_cell.length_b   1.000
_cell.length_c   1.000
_cell.angle_alpha   90.00
_cell.angle_beta   90.00
_cell.angle_gamma   90.00
#
_symmetry.space_group_name_H-M   'P 1'
#
loop_
_entity.id
_entity.type
_entity.pdbx_description
1 polymer ?
#
loop_
_entity_poly.entity_id
_entity_poly.type
_entity_poly.pdbx_seq_one_letter_code
_entity_poly.pdbx_strand_id
1 'polypeptide(L)'
;DPEMSRGLGDVYKRQVYTTPILQEVIEDSYKRLIAPAIEREIRSDLTEKAEDGAIEVFGKNLEQLLMQPPIVGQVVLGWDPAFRTGCKLAVVDATGKVLDTTVIYPTAPTTPQKIQAAKETLKKLIRKYGITLFSVGNGTASRESEQIIVELFKEIPEKVQYIITNEAGASVSVSYTHLRAHETSQ
;
A
#
# COMPACT_ATOMS: atom_id res chain seq x y z
N ASP A 1 -25.17 -37.20 58.09
CA ASP A 1 -26.39 -37.02 58.87
C ASP A 1 -27.54 -36.62 57.91
N PRO A 2 -28.59 -37.47 57.75
CA PRO A 2 -29.65 -37.17 56.79
C PRO A 2 -30.51 -35.96 57.10
N GLU A 3 -30.46 -35.45 58.33
CA GLU A 3 -31.24 -34.27 58.73
C GLU A 3 -30.59 -32.93 58.30
N MET A 4 -29.26 -32.83 58.21
CA MET A 4 -28.60 -31.64 57.67
C MET A 4 -28.80 -31.44 56.14
N SER A 5 -28.99 -32.53 55.43
CA SER A 5 -29.29 -32.50 53.97
C SER A 5 -30.70 -32.01 53.68
N ARG A 6 -31.68 -32.20 54.55
CA ARG A 6 -33.05 -31.71 54.36
C ARG A 6 -33.20 -30.20 54.58
N GLY A 7 -32.43 -29.61 55.52
CA GLY A 7 -32.48 -28.18 55.79
C GLY A 7 -31.92 -27.32 54.65
N LEU A 8 -30.86 -27.78 53.98
CA LEU A 8 -30.29 -27.09 52.82
C LEU A 8 -31.18 -27.15 51.55
N GLY A 9 -31.91 -28.26 51.37
CA GLY A 9 -32.83 -28.42 50.25
C GLY A 9 -34.06 -27.49 50.30
N ASP A 10 -34.55 -27.15 51.48
CA ASP A 10 -35.70 -26.24 51.65
C ASP A 10 -35.31 -24.74 51.57
N VAL A 11 -34.06 -24.40 51.88
CA VAL A 11 -33.55 -23.01 51.73
C VAL A 11 -33.56 -22.56 50.27
N TYR A 12 -33.38 -23.49 49.36
CA TYR A 12 -33.36 -23.16 47.92
C TYR A 12 -34.72 -23.22 47.20
N LYS A 13 -35.75 -23.77 47.85
CA LYS A 13 -37.01 -24.10 47.17
C LYS A 13 -38.06 -23.00 47.11
N ARG A 14 -38.05 -21.96 47.91
CA ARG A 14 -39.04 -20.87 47.85
C ARG A 14 -38.58 -19.63 48.64
N GLN A 15 -37.69 -18.89 48.06
CA GLN A 15 -37.42 -17.53 48.59
C GLN A 15 -38.22 -16.51 47.78
N VAL A 16 -39.50 -16.34 48.13
CA VAL A 16 -40.42 -15.42 47.46
C VAL A 16 -39.88 -13.99 47.38
N TYR A 17 -39.07 -13.59 48.33
CA TYR A 17 -38.51 -12.23 48.41
C TYR A 17 -37.12 -12.09 47.73
N THR A 18 -36.30 -13.14 47.74
CA THR A 18 -34.92 -13.05 47.22
C THR A 18 -34.82 -13.47 45.76
N THR A 19 -35.70 -14.36 45.26
CA THR A 19 -35.69 -14.79 43.85
C THR A 19 -35.82 -13.64 42.87
N PRO A 20 -36.76 -12.68 43.02
CA PRO A 20 -36.86 -11.54 42.10
C PRO A 20 -35.59 -10.66 42.13
N ILE A 21 -35.03 -10.42 43.30
CA ILE A 21 -33.80 -9.63 43.44
C ILE A 21 -32.61 -10.32 42.76
N LEU A 22 -32.48 -11.64 42.94
CA LEU A 22 -31.43 -12.41 42.27
C LEU A 22 -31.59 -12.42 40.75
N GLN A 23 -32.82 -12.50 40.26
CA GLN A 23 -33.09 -12.42 38.84
C GLN A 23 -32.67 -11.05 38.28
N GLU A 24 -33.02 -9.97 38.94
CA GLU A 24 -32.63 -8.61 38.56
C GLU A 24 -31.10 -8.46 38.55
N VAL A 25 -30.41 -8.94 39.57
CA VAL A 25 -28.94 -8.90 39.67
C VAL A 25 -28.29 -9.73 38.54
N ILE A 26 -28.82 -10.90 38.23
CA ILE A 26 -28.33 -11.75 37.13
C ILE A 26 -28.53 -11.06 35.81
N GLU A 27 -29.71 -10.50 35.54
CA GLU A 27 -29.98 -9.76 34.28
C GLU A 27 -29.10 -8.53 34.16
N ASP A 28 -28.94 -7.75 35.23
CA ASP A 28 -28.07 -6.56 35.20
C ASP A 28 -26.60 -6.96 34.97
N SER A 29 -26.12 -7.96 35.67
CA SER A 29 -24.75 -8.48 35.52
C SER A 29 -24.50 -8.99 34.09
N TYR A 30 -25.46 -9.73 33.53
CA TYR A 30 -25.35 -10.21 32.16
C TYR A 30 -25.34 -9.06 31.14
N LYS A 31 -26.33 -8.16 31.21
CA LYS A 31 -26.48 -7.07 30.24
C LYS A 31 -25.37 -6.03 30.33
N ARG A 32 -24.92 -5.72 31.53
CA ARG A 32 -23.96 -4.61 31.74
C ARG A 32 -22.51 -5.07 31.76
N LEU A 33 -22.22 -6.28 32.17
CA LEU A 33 -20.84 -6.76 32.37
C LEU A 33 -20.48 -7.91 31.41
N ILE A 34 -21.27 -8.99 31.42
CA ILE A 34 -20.90 -10.23 30.73
C ILE A 34 -21.05 -10.10 29.22
N ALA A 35 -22.26 -9.76 28.74
CA ALA A 35 -22.52 -9.69 27.30
C ALA A 35 -21.62 -8.69 26.57
N PRO A 36 -21.41 -7.45 27.07
CA PRO A 36 -20.48 -6.52 26.43
C PRO A 36 -19.01 -6.95 26.47
N ALA A 37 -18.61 -7.70 27.49
CA ALA A 37 -17.25 -8.25 27.57
C ALA A 37 -17.03 -9.32 26.51
N ILE A 38 -17.95 -10.29 26.40
CA ILE A 38 -17.91 -11.34 25.39
C ILE A 38 -17.98 -10.75 23.97
N GLU A 39 -18.84 -9.77 23.76
CA GLU A 39 -18.96 -9.11 22.44
C GLU A 39 -17.65 -8.44 22.02
N ARG A 40 -16.98 -7.76 22.93
CA ARG A 40 -15.67 -7.13 22.66
C ARG A 40 -14.60 -8.17 22.36
N GLU A 41 -14.56 -9.26 23.12
CA GLU A 41 -13.61 -10.35 22.91
C GLU A 41 -13.80 -10.99 21.53
N ILE A 42 -15.03 -11.35 21.19
CA ILE A 42 -15.35 -11.92 19.86
C ILE A 42 -14.98 -10.95 18.74
N ARG A 43 -15.29 -9.66 18.89
CA ARG A 43 -14.92 -8.65 17.88
C ARG A 43 -13.40 -8.53 17.74
N SER A 44 -12.67 -8.55 18.85
CA SER A 44 -11.20 -8.51 18.84
C SER A 44 -10.62 -9.71 18.09
N ASP A 45 -11.07 -10.91 18.40
CA ASP A 45 -10.61 -12.14 17.77
C ASP A 45 -10.92 -12.18 16.26
N LEU A 46 -12.11 -11.70 15.87
CA LEU A 46 -12.49 -11.60 14.47
C LEU A 46 -11.66 -10.57 13.71
N THR A 47 -11.36 -9.44 14.36
CA THR A 47 -10.51 -8.41 13.78
C THR A 47 -9.10 -8.92 13.56
N GLU A 48 -8.50 -9.56 14.57
CA GLU A 48 -7.16 -10.14 14.47
C GLU A 48 -7.07 -11.17 13.34
N LYS A 49 -8.04 -12.08 13.24
CA LYS A 49 -8.09 -13.05 12.13
C LYS A 49 -8.23 -12.39 10.76
N ALA A 50 -9.01 -11.30 10.68
CA ALA A 50 -9.18 -10.57 9.43
C ALA A 50 -7.91 -9.83 9.03
N GLU A 51 -7.21 -9.23 10.00
CA GLU A 51 -5.92 -8.56 9.79
C GLU A 51 -4.85 -9.55 9.32
N ASP A 52 -4.71 -10.69 9.97
CA ASP A 52 -3.77 -11.74 9.56
C ASP A 52 -4.05 -12.23 8.12
N GLY A 53 -5.32 -12.47 7.79
CA GLY A 53 -5.71 -12.84 6.45
C GLY A 53 -5.42 -11.76 5.41
N ALA A 54 -5.63 -10.49 5.75
CA ALA A 54 -5.31 -9.36 4.88
C ALA A 54 -3.80 -9.22 4.66
N ILE A 55 -2.98 -9.39 5.71
CA ILE A 55 -1.52 -9.38 5.63
C ILE A 55 -1.01 -10.49 4.73
N GLU A 56 -1.55 -11.71 4.85
CA GLU A 56 -1.15 -12.84 4.01
C GLU A 56 -1.45 -12.58 2.52
N VAL A 57 -2.65 -12.08 2.20
CA VAL A 57 -3.03 -11.73 0.82
C VAL A 57 -2.15 -10.60 0.27
N PHE A 58 -1.92 -9.57 1.09
CA PHE A 58 -1.03 -8.47 0.70
C PHE A 58 0.40 -8.97 0.43
N GLY A 59 0.93 -9.82 1.30
CA GLY A 59 2.25 -10.42 1.14
C GLY A 59 2.40 -11.19 -0.16
N LYS A 60 1.43 -12.05 -0.50
CA LYS A 60 1.42 -12.79 -1.77
C LYS A 60 1.34 -11.87 -2.99
N ASN A 61 0.51 -10.84 -2.94
CA ASN A 61 0.40 -9.86 -4.03
C ASN A 61 1.70 -9.07 -4.21
N LEU A 62 2.34 -8.68 -3.12
CA LEU A 62 3.62 -7.97 -3.14
C LEU A 62 4.72 -8.85 -3.71
N GLU A 63 4.80 -10.12 -3.29
CA GLU A 63 5.76 -11.08 -3.82
C GLU A 63 5.62 -11.24 -5.33
N GLN A 64 4.39 -11.42 -5.84
CA GLN A 64 4.13 -11.50 -7.27
C GLN A 64 4.57 -10.24 -8.03
N LEU A 65 4.39 -9.06 -7.44
CA LEU A 65 4.83 -7.79 -8.02
C LEU A 65 6.36 -7.70 -8.09
N LEU A 66 7.05 -8.08 -7.01
CA LEU A 66 8.51 -8.02 -6.90
C LEU A 66 9.21 -9.10 -7.74
N MET A 67 8.56 -10.25 -7.92
CA MET A 67 9.09 -11.38 -8.68
C MET A 67 8.75 -11.34 -10.18
N GLN A 68 8.22 -10.22 -10.67
CA GLN A 68 8.01 -10.05 -12.11
C GLN A 68 9.34 -10.17 -12.87
N PRO A 69 9.37 -10.92 -13.98
CA PRO A 69 10.60 -11.09 -14.75
C PRO A 69 11.12 -9.75 -15.26
N PRO A 70 12.44 -9.50 -15.20
CA PRO A 70 13.03 -8.26 -15.66
C PRO A 70 12.87 -8.14 -17.20
N ILE A 71 12.72 -6.91 -17.68
CA ILE A 71 12.76 -6.60 -19.10
C ILE A 71 14.22 -6.66 -19.55
N VAL A 72 14.58 -7.71 -20.26
CA VAL A 72 15.98 -7.99 -20.62
C VAL A 72 16.32 -7.35 -21.97
N GLY A 73 17.57 -6.89 -22.11
CA GLY A 73 18.14 -6.47 -23.39
C GLY A 73 17.68 -5.09 -23.88
N GLN A 74 17.03 -4.30 -23.05
CA GLN A 74 16.56 -2.96 -23.43
C GLN A 74 17.21 -1.87 -22.56
N VAL A 75 17.36 -0.68 -23.16
CA VAL A 75 17.66 0.54 -22.40
C VAL A 75 16.33 1.18 -22.02
N VAL A 76 16.11 1.30 -20.73
CA VAL A 76 14.84 1.73 -20.15
C VAL A 76 14.96 3.13 -19.55
N LEU A 77 13.99 3.98 -19.81
CA LEU A 77 13.78 5.21 -19.06
C LEU A 77 12.73 4.97 -17.98
N GLY A 78 13.14 4.92 -16.71
CA GLY A 78 12.24 4.96 -15.57
C GLY A 78 11.73 6.38 -15.38
N TRP A 79 10.43 6.52 -15.22
CA TRP A 79 9.74 7.79 -15.04
C TRP A 79 8.86 7.74 -13.79
N ASP A 80 9.24 8.48 -12.76
CA ASP A 80 8.46 8.69 -11.52
C ASP A 80 7.65 9.99 -11.68
N PRO A 81 6.34 9.90 -11.96
CA PRO A 81 5.49 11.06 -12.21
C PRO A 81 5.21 11.86 -10.94
N ALA A 82 5.30 13.17 -11.02
CA ALA A 82 4.91 14.06 -9.93
C ALA A 82 4.46 15.43 -10.46
N PHE A 83 3.65 16.14 -9.68
CA PHE A 83 3.20 17.48 -10.05
C PHE A 83 4.23 18.56 -9.68
N ARG A 84 4.32 18.93 -8.41
CA ARG A 84 5.12 20.09 -7.96
C ARG A 84 6.62 19.84 -7.90
N THR A 85 7.02 18.65 -7.50
CA THR A 85 8.44 18.28 -7.32
C THR A 85 9.16 17.97 -8.63
N GLY A 86 8.41 17.91 -9.75
CA GLY A 86 8.89 17.47 -11.04
C GLY A 86 8.97 15.97 -11.19
N CYS A 87 8.87 15.48 -12.41
CA CYS A 87 8.99 14.08 -12.75
C CYS A 87 10.46 13.68 -12.73
N LYS A 88 10.80 12.68 -11.93
CA LYS A 88 12.16 12.13 -11.85
C LYS A 88 12.35 11.08 -12.93
N LEU A 89 13.47 11.16 -13.59
CA LEU A 89 13.85 10.25 -14.68
C LEU A 89 15.14 9.53 -14.32
N ALA A 90 15.23 8.24 -14.65
CA ALA A 90 16.46 7.46 -14.59
C ALA A 90 16.60 6.62 -15.85
N VAL A 91 17.74 6.71 -16.52
CA VAL A 91 18.10 5.86 -17.66
C VAL A 91 18.87 4.66 -17.14
N VAL A 92 18.40 3.46 -17.48
CA VAL A 92 18.98 2.19 -17.02
C VAL A 92 19.32 1.35 -18.22
N ASP A 93 20.53 0.78 -18.25
CA ASP A 93 20.95 -0.12 -19.31
C ASP A 93 20.37 -1.54 -19.15
N ALA A 94 20.65 -2.40 -20.11
CA ALA A 94 20.19 -3.78 -20.12
C ALA A 94 20.69 -4.64 -18.93
N THR A 95 21.69 -4.17 -18.20
CA THR A 95 22.26 -4.85 -17.02
C THR A 95 21.72 -4.33 -15.70
N GLY A 96 20.85 -3.29 -15.73
CA GLY A 96 20.34 -2.66 -14.53
C GLY A 96 21.19 -1.48 -14.02
N LYS A 97 22.27 -1.11 -14.72
CA LYS A 97 23.13 0.01 -14.34
C LYS A 97 22.46 1.34 -14.70
N VAL A 98 22.41 2.26 -13.74
CA VAL A 98 21.93 3.64 -13.98
C VAL A 98 22.98 4.40 -14.78
N LEU A 99 22.58 4.89 -15.95
CA LEU A 99 23.43 5.67 -16.87
C LEU A 99 23.30 7.17 -16.66
N ASP A 100 22.09 7.64 -16.37
CA ASP A 100 21.79 9.06 -16.18
C ASP A 100 20.55 9.26 -15.32
N THR A 101 20.48 10.39 -14.64
CA THR A 101 19.28 10.80 -13.89
C THR A 101 19.01 12.28 -14.12
N THR A 102 17.75 12.64 -14.21
CA THR A 102 17.34 14.05 -14.38
C THR A 102 15.93 14.28 -13.85
N VAL A 103 15.56 15.55 -13.75
CA VAL A 103 14.19 15.96 -13.35
C VAL A 103 13.64 16.86 -14.45
N ILE A 104 12.40 16.61 -14.84
CA ILE A 104 11.68 17.43 -15.81
C ILE A 104 10.34 17.90 -15.21
N TYR A 105 9.79 18.97 -15.76
CA TYR A 105 8.57 19.60 -15.24
C TYR A 105 7.47 19.72 -16.31
N PRO A 106 6.99 18.59 -16.86
CA PRO A 106 5.96 18.61 -17.89
C PRO A 106 4.52 18.70 -17.35
N THR A 107 4.35 18.41 -16.03
CA THR A 107 3.05 18.30 -15.36
C THR A 107 2.72 19.56 -14.56
N ALA A 108 1.44 19.81 -14.29
CA ALA A 108 0.97 21.01 -13.57
C ALA A 108 1.59 21.16 -12.16
N PRO A 109 1.93 22.36 -11.68
CA PRO A 109 1.80 23.64 -12.39
C PRO A 109 2.94 23.84 -13.39
N THR A 110 2.64 23.95 -14.68
CA THR A 110 3.64 24.03 -15.75
C THR A 110 3.30 25.14 -16.75
N THR A 111 4.23 25.43 -17.64
CA THR A 111 4.06 26.36 -18.75
C THR A 111 4.38 25.66 -20.07
N PRO A 112 3.88 26.17 -21.23
CA PRO A 112 4.22 25.56 -22.54
C PRO A 112 5.72 25.47 -22.77
N GLN A 113 6.50 26.44 -22.28
CA GLN A 113 7.96 26.43 -22.39
C GLN A 113 8.59 25.29 -21.58
N LYS A 114 8.08 24.99 -20.38
CA LYS A 114 8.56 23.87 -19.57
C LYS A 114 8.20 22.51 -20.20
N ILE A 115 7.02 22.39 -20.78
CA ILE A 115 6.63 21.19 -21.52
C ILE A 115 7.58 20.96 -22.72
N GLN A 116 7.84 22.01 -23.47
CA GLN A 116 8.75 21.92 -24.63
C GLN A 116 10.18 21.58 -24.17
N ALA A 117 10.68 22.20 -23.12
CA ALA A 117 12.00 21.88 -22.54
C ALA A 117 12.07 20.41 -22.06
N ALA A 118 11.00 19.90 -21.45
CA ALA A 118 10.91 18.50 -21.07
C ALA A 118 10.97 17.58 -22.28
N LYS A 119 10.20 17.85 -23.34
CA LYS A 119 10.23 17.08 -24.60
C LYS A 119 11.62 17.09 -25.25
N GLU A 120 12.30 18.23 -25.27
CA GLU A 120 13.67 18.31 -25.82
C GLU A 120 14.68 17.51 -24.96
N THR A 121 14.52 17.53 -23.65
CA THR A 121 15.35 16.70 -22.75
C THR A 121 15.13 15.22 -23.05
N LEU A 122 13.89 14.79 -23.18
CA LEU A 122 13.55 13.40 -23.51
C LEU A 122 14.11 12.98 -24.87
N LYS A 123 13.99 13.82 -25.90
CA LYS A 123 14.57 13.54 -27.25
C LYS A 123 16.10 13.39 -27.16
N LYS A 124 16.77 14.22 -26.39
CA LYS A 124 18.22 14.10 -26.17
C LYS A 124 18.61 12.79 -25.46
N LEU A 125 17.86 12.40 -24.42
CA LEU A 125 18.11 11.13 -23.72
C LEU A 125 17.87 9.92 -24.61
N ILE A 126 16.77 9.92 -25.37
CA ILE A 126 16.45 8.83 -26.32
C ILE A 126 17.61 8.63 -27.31
N ARG A 127 18.09 9.70 -27.93
CA ARG A 127 19.18 9.65 -28.93
C ARG A 127 20.53 9.31 -28.31
N LYS A 128 20.82 9.85 -27.13
CA LYS A 128 22.11 9.64 -26.45
C LYS A 128 22.30 8.19 -25.98
N TYR A 129 21.25 7.58 -25.47
CA TYR A 129 21.33 6.25 -24.81
C TYR A 129 20.63 5.14 -25.60
N GLY A 130 19.96 5.46 -26.71
CA GLY A 130 19.21 4.47 -27.48
C GLY A 130 18.04 3.87 -26.71
N ILE A 131 17.29 4.70 -25.97
CA ILE A 131 16.18 4.26 -25.13
C ILE A 131 15.10 3.65 -26.03
N THR A 132 14.65 2.45 -25.68
CA THR A 132 13.62 1.71 -26.44
C THR A 132 12.32 1.57 -25.65
N LEU A 133 12.36 1.74 -24.31
CA LEU A 133 11.20 1.58 -23.45
C LEU A 133 11.15 2.66 -22.36
N PHE A 134 9.96 3.21 -22.14
CA PHE A 134 9.63 4.02 -20.98
C PHE A 134 8.84 3.19 -19.97
N SER A 135 9.30 3.13 -18.73
CA SER A 135 8.59 2.54 -17.59
C SER A 135 8.08 3.67 -16.71
N VAL A 136 6.78 3.90 -16.71
CA VAL A 136 6.13 5.02 -16.06
C VAL A 136 5.37 4.52 -14.82
N GLY A 137 5.65 5.11 -13.67
CA GLY A 137 4.93 4.80 -12.44
C GLY A 137 3.45 5.14 -12.53
N ASN A 138 2.60 4.34 -11.88
CA ASN A 138 1.14 4.52 -11.90
C ASN A 138 0.61 5.47 -10.79
N GLY A 139 1.50 6.19 -10.12
CA GLY A 139 1.15 7.12 -9.07
C GLY A 139 0.53 8.43 -9.54
N THR A 140 0.72 9.46 -8.73
CA THR A 140 0.23 10.83 -8.99
C THR A 140 0.78 11.35 -10.31
N ALA A 141 -0.04 12.04 -11.11
CA ALA A 141 0.33 12.62 -12.42
C ALA A 141 0.73 11.60 -13.52
N SER A 142 0.39 10.33 -13.38
CA SER A 142 0.71 9.32 -14.39
C SER A 142 -0.03 9.55 -15.71
N ARG A 143 -1.31 9.96 -15.66
CA ARG A 143 -2.12 10.26 -16.86
C ARG A 143 -1.61 11.45 -17.64
N GLU A 144 -1.23 12.52 -16.93
CA GLU A 144 -0.64 13.71 -17.54
C GLU A 144 0.71 13.39 -18.18
N SER A 145 1.52 12.59 -17.51
CA SER A 145 2.79 12.10 -18.06
C SER A 145 2.59 11.24 -19.29
N GLU A 146 1.61 10.34 -19.28
CA GLU A 146 1.24 9.52 -20.46
C GLU A 146 0.85 10.38 -21.66
N GLN A 147 0.06 11.42 -21.47
CA GLN A 147 -0.32 12.35 -22.54
C GLN A 147 0.92 12.99 -23.19
N ILE A 148 1.86 13.46 -22.38
CA ILE A 148 3.12 14.04 -22.86
C ILE A 148 3.95 13.03 -23.64
N ILE A 149 4.02 11.78 -23.17
CA ILE A 149 4.73 10.68 -23.86
C ILE A 149 4.09 10.37 -25.20
N VAL A 150 2.78 10.26 -25.25
CA VAL A 150 2.05 10.00 -26.51
C VAL A 150 2.24 11.13 -27.53
N GLU A 151 2.24 12.39 -27.06
CA GLU A 151 2.56 13.52 -27.94
C GLU A 151 4.01 13.47 -28.44
N LEU A 152 4.97 13.20 -27.54
CA LEU A 152 6.38 13.08 -27.88
C LEU A 152 6.61 12.00 -28.95
N PHE A 153 5.95 10.85 -28.82
CA PHE A 153 6.11 9.74 -29.75
C PHE A 153 5.61 10.06 -31.16
N LYS A 154 4.70 11.03 -31.32
CA LYS A 154 4.30 11.54 -32.63
C LYS A 154 5.36 12.46 -33.28
N GLU A 155 6.24 13.03 -32.49
CA GLU A 155 7.26 14.00 -32.91
C GLU A 155 8.62 13.34 -33.20
N ILE A 156 8.83 12.09 -32.79
CA ILE A 156 10.11 11.39 -32.93
C ILE A 156 10.03 10.25 -33.94
N PRO A 157 11.08 10.01 -34.74
CA PRO A 157 11.13 8.86 -35.64
C PRO A 157 11.54 7.57 -34.98
N GLU A 158 12.13 7.64 -33.79
CA GLU A 158 12.61 6.51 -33.00
C GLU A 158 11.45 5.64 -32.52
N LYS A 159 11.55 4.31 -32.65
CA LYS A 159 10.56 3.36 -32.13
C LYS A 159 10.77 3.16 -30.63
N VAL A 160 10.04 3.90 -29.83
CA VAL A 160 10.02 3.78 -28.36
C VAL A 160 8.64 3.27 -27.92
N GLN A 161 8.64 2.38 -26.97
CA GLN A 161 7.42 1.88 -26.33
C GLN A 161 7.29 2.46 -24.93
N TYR A 162 6.10 2.39 -24.34
CA TYR A 162 5.93 2.69 -22.92
C TYR A 162 5.03 1.66 -22.25
N ILE A 163 5.26 1.48 -20.95
CA ILE A 163 4.41 0.69 -20.04
C ILE A 163 4.12 1.49 -18.79
N ILE A 164 2.93 1.29 -18.25
CA ILE A 164 2.59 1.81 -16.92
C ILE A 164 2.90 0.71 -15.91
N THR A 165 3.74 1.03 -14.93
CA THR A 165 4.20 0.07 -13.90
C THR A 165 3.66 0.43 -12.54
N ASN A 166 3.31 -0.59 -11.75
CA ASN A 166 2.91 -0.40 -10.36
C ASN A 166 4.15 -0.15 -9.50
N GLU A 167 4.20 1.01 -8.85
CA GLU A 167 5.33 1.45 -8.01
C GLU A 167 5.15 1.13 -6.52
N ALA A 168 4.06 0.43 -6.12
CA ALA A 168 3.79 0.13 -4.72
C ALA A 168 4.92 -0.66 -4.05
N GLY A 169 5.54 -1.62 -4.77
CA GLY A 169 6.69 -2.37 -4.26
C GLY A 169 7.93 -1.51 -4.01
N ALA A 170 8.19 -0.52 -4.86
CA ALA A 170 9.29 0.42 -4.68
C ALA A 170 9.05 1.32 -3.45
N SER A 171 7.82 1.80 -3.26
CA SER A 171 7.45 2.62 -2.11
C SER A 171 7.64 1.89 -0.79
N VAL A 172 7.28 0.61 -0.71
CA VAL A 172 7.50 -0.22 0.48
C VAL A 172 8.99 -0.40 0.76
N SER A 173 9.80 -0.69 -0.27
CA SER A 173 11.24 -0.85 -0.14
C SER A 173 11.92 0.43 0.38
N VAL A 174 11.55 1.59 -0.12
CA VAL A 174 12.08 2.89 0.33
C VAL A 174 11.71 3.15 1.79
N SER A 175 10.48 2.91 2.19
CA SER A 175 10.04 3.08 3.58
C SER A 175 10.82 2.19 4.54
N TYR A 176 11.07 0.94 4.17
CA TYR A 176 11.83 0.00 4.99
C TYR A 176 13.32 0.39 5.14
N THR A 177 13.94 0.89 4.09
CA THR A 177 15.34 1.36 4.14
C THR A 177 15.48 2.61 5.01
N HIS A 178 14.52 3.52 4.99
CA HIS A 178 14.51 4.69 5.88
C HIS A 178 14.33 4.31 7.34
N LEU A 179 13.48 3.35 7.67
CA LEU A 179 13.32 2.84 9.03
C LEU A 179 14.62 2.23 9.56
N ARG A 180 15.32 1.41 8.77
CA ARG A 180 16.63 0.85 9.15
C ARG A 180 17.71 1.92 9.34
N ALA A 181 17.73 2.97 8.55
CA ALA A 181 18.70 4.05 8.72
C ALA A 181 18.51 4.79 10.05
N HIS A 182 17.29 4.89 10.57
CA HIS A 182 17.00 5.45 11.90
C HIS A 182 17.41 4.51 13.05
N GLU A 183 17.26 3.20 12.88
CA GLU A 183 17.64 2.20 13.91
C GLU A 183 19.16 2.05 14.09
N THR A 184 19.94 2.34 13.05
CA THR A 184 21.42 2.25 13.11
C THR A 184 22.10 3.53 13.58
N SER A 185 21.35 4.57 13.90
CA SER A 185 21.87 5.88 14.36
C SER A 185 21.73 6.12 15.86
N GLN A 186 21.45 5.07 16.68
CA GLN A 186 21.41 5.14 18.14
C GLN A 186 22.63 4.43 18.74
#